data_dec023443010111c4211cd5b327fc1b9
#
_entry.id   dec023443010111c4211cd5b327fc1b9
#
_cell.length_a   1.000
_cell.length_b   1.000
_cell.length_c   1.000
_cell.angle_alpha   90.00
_cell.angle_beta   90.00
_cell.angle_gamma   90.00
#
_symmetry.space_group_name_H-M   'P 1'
#
loop_
_entity.id
_entity.type
_entity.pdbx_description
1 polymer ?
#
loop_
_entity_poly.entity_id
_entity_poly.type
_entity_poly.pdbx_seq_one_letter_code
_entity_poly.pdbx_strand_id
1 'polypeptide(L)'
;HYKQGAEKSVKRELLNIEGGKIKKGNNVIFDDLSLELFQGEITGIVFDDILEQKLFIDMLLGDVLLYSGKIFVNEERKAYEEAARLLKQQVAVIGSKSKLLPSITIEDNIFLFSDRKLFLDQKEYRERFQKLRTELNISDDMPHKVRNLSAKEKVIIELLKAYEERKKIVILDEITSLLSEKDLGEVFSLI
;
A
#
# COMPACT_ATOMS: atom_id res chain seq x y z
N HIS A 1 30.64 -31.77 10.29
CA HIS A 1 29.47 -30.91 10.63
C HIS A 1 29.74 -29.48 10.13
N TYR A 2 29.35 -29.17 8.91
CA TYR A 2 29.30 -27.79 8.40
C TYR A 2 27.98 -27.19 8.86
N LYS A 3 28.05 -26.19 9.77
CA LYS A 3 26.93 -25.27 10.02
C LYS A 3 27.00 -24.19 8.92
N GLN A 4 26.11 -24.27 7.95
CA GLN A 4 25.80 -23.12 7.11
C GLN A 4 25.21 -22.04 8.03
N GLY A 5 25.96 -20.93 8.19
CA GLY A 5 25.44 -19.70 8.79
C GLY A 5 24.40 -19.13 7.84
N ALA A 6 23.16 -19.08 8.24
CA ALA A 6 22.17 -18.27 7.56
C ALA A 6 22.62 -16.81 7.67
N GLU A 7 23.01 -16.21 6.55
CA GLU A 7 23.16 -14.76 6.46
C GLU A 7 21.83 -14.14 6.88
N LYS A 8 21.83 -13.44 8.03
CA LYS A 8 20.73 -12.56 8.39
C LYS A 8 20.72 -11.45 7.34
N SER A 9 19.83 -11.57 6.35
CA SER A 9 19.54 -10.43 5.49
C SER A 9 19.10 -9.28 6.41
N VAL A 10 19.87 -8.19 6.39
CA VAL A 10 19.51 -6.98 7.14
C VAL A 10 18.22 -6.45 6.52
N LYS A 11 17.10 -6.65 7.23
CA LYS A 11 15.79 -6.16 6.80
C LYS A 11 15.80 -4.64 6.90
N ARG A 12 15.46 -3.96 5.83
CA ARG A 12 15.37 -2.51 5.81
C ARG A 12 14.07 -2.05 6.48
N GLU A 13 14.20 -1.23 7.52
CA GLU A 13 13.06 -0.61 8.18
C GLU A 13 12.49 0.51 7.30
N LEU A 14 11.18 0.47 7.04
CA LEU A 14 10.46 1.49 6.27
C LEU A 14 9.78 2.52 7.16
N LEU A 15 9.22 2.07 8.28
CA LEU A 15 8.53 2.90 9.26
C LEU A 15 8.76 2.33 10.65
N ASN A 16 9.05 3.20 11.62
CA ASN A 16 9.06 2.86 13.03
C ASN A 16 8.42 4.00 13.84
N ILE A 17 7.52 3.64 14.73
CA ILE A 17 6.84 4.55 15.68
C ILE A 17 7.08 4.02 17.07
N GLU A 18 7.60 4.88 17.96
CA GLU A 18 7.87 4.58 19.36
C GLU A 18 7.03 5.51 20.25
N GLY A 19 6.16 4.93 21.07
CA GLY A 19 5.35 5.68 22.04
C GLY A 19 4.45 6.73 21.40
N GLY A 20 3.91 6.42 20.21
CA GLY A 20 3.09 7.34 19.44
C GLY A 20 1.75 7.62 20.12
N LYS A 21 1.35 8.89 20.16
CA LYS A 21 0.03 9.32 20.65
C LYS A 21 -0.75 9.96 19.51
N ILE A 22 -2.00 9.51 19.32
CA ILE A 22 -2.94 10.06 18.35
C ILE A 22 -4.16 10.57 19.10
N LYS A 23 -4.61 11.77 18.75
CA LYS A 23 -5.79 12.41 19.32
C LYS A 23 -6.82 12.72 18.24
N LYS A 24 -8.10 12.69 18.64
CA LYS A 24 -9.22 13.24 17.88
C LYS A 24 -9.94 14.28 18.75
N GLY A 25 -9.73 15.55 18.43
CA GLY A 25 -10.13 16.64 19.34
C GLY A 25 -9.39 16.52 20.68
N ASN A 26 -10.15 16.49 21.77
CA ASN A 26 -9.58 16.34 23.13
C ASN A 26 -9.40 14.87 23.56
N ASN A 27 -9.89 13.91 22.78
CA ASN A 27 -9.84 12.49 23.14
C ASN A 27 -8.54 11.87 22.64
N VAL A 28 -7.82 11.16 23.50
CA VAL A 28 -6.70 10.29 23.14
C VAL A 28 -7.27 8.99 22.62
N ILE A 29 -6.90 8.63 21.40
CA ILE A 29 -7.31 7.37 20.76
C ILE A 29 -6.18 6.34 20.85
N PHE A 30 -4.95 6.74 20.57
CA PHE A 30 -3.75 5.94 20.84
C PHE A 30 -2.87 6.68 21.82
N ASP A 31 -2.48 6.03 22.91
CA ASP A 31 -1.63 6.63 23.97
C ASP A 31 -0.18 6.14 23.94
N ASP A 32 0.06 4.94 23.46
CA ASP A 32 1.39 4.31 23.35
C ASP A 32 1.48 3.42 22.12
N LEU A 33 1.33 4.02 20.94
CA LEU A 33 1.40 3.31 19.68
C LEU A 33 2.86 2.96 19.36
N SER A 34 3.14 1.67 19.21
CA SER A 34 4.42 1.15 18.74
C SER A 34 4.19 0.33 17.48
N LEU A 35 4.94 0.62 16.42
CA LEU A 35 4.81 -0.03 15.12
C LEU A 35 6.16 -0.09 14.42
N GLU A 36 6.51 -1.26 13.91
CA GLU A 36 7.66 -1.46 13.03
C GLU A 36 7.22 -2.12 11.74
N LEU A 37 7.58 -1.54 10.61
CA LEU A 37 7.32 -2.10 9.27
C LEU A 37 8.63 -2.25 8.51
N PHE A 38 8.87 -3.44 7.98
CA PHE A 38 10.08 -3.77 7.22
C PHE A 38 9.78 -4.11 5.77
N GLN A 39 10.73 -3.84 4.91
CA GLN A 39 10.64 -4.18 3.49
C GLN A 39 10.51 -5.70 3.31
N GLY A 40 9.54 -6.11 2.46
CA GLY A 40 9.29 -7.51 2.16
C GLY A 40 8.55 -8.28 3.26
N GLU A 41 7.91 -7.58 4.21
CA GLU A 41 7.09 -8.20 5.24
C GLU A 41 5.61 -7.89 5.08
N ILE A 42 4.78 -8.86 5.45
CA ILE A 42 3.34 -8.70 5.59
C ILE A 42 3.03 -8.63 7.08
N THR A 43 2.46 -7.52 7.53
CA THR A 43 2.08 -7.29 8.92
C THR A 43 0.56 -7.26 9.04
N GLY A 44 -0.02 -8.16 9.83
CA GLY A 44 -1.44 -8.15 10.17
C GLY A 44 -1.70 -7.27 11.40
N ILE A 45 -2.68 -6.37 11.31
CA ILE A 45 -3.07 -5.49 12.41
C ILE A 45 -4.57 -5.68 12.67
N VAL A 46 -4.93 -5.83 13.93
CA VAL A 46 -6.33 -5.95 14.38
C VAL A 46 -6.65 -4.75 15.27
N PHE A 47 -7.81 -4.16 15.06
CA PHE A 47 -8.31 -3.02 15.82
C PHE A 47 -9.55 -3.41 16.61
N ASP A 48 -9.74 -2.82 17.79
CA ASP A 48 -10.91 -3.04 18.62
C ASP A 48 -12.13 -2.29 18.09
N ASP A 49 -11.94 -1.17 17.42
CA ASP A 49 -13.03 -0.41 16.80
C ASP A 49 -12.64 0.26 15.46
N ILE A 50 -13.68 0.68 14.72
CA ILE A 50 -13.56 1.33 13.41
C ILE A 50 -12.87 2.71 13.49
N LEU A 51 -13.02 3.42 14.60
CA LEU A 51 -12.40 4.74 14.78
C LEU A 51 -10.88 4.62 14.91
N GLU A 52 -10.41 3.64 15.68
CA GLU A 52 -8.99 3.33 15.81
C GLU A 52 -8.40 2.95 14.46
N GLN A 53 -9.02 2.00 13.75
CA GLN A 53 -8.61 1.58 12.40
C GLN A 53 -8.50 2.78 11.46
N LYS A 54 -9.55 3.61 11.40
CA LYS A 54 -9.56 4.78 10.52
C LYS A 54 -8.45 5.76 10.84
N LEU A 55 -8.26 6.14 12.11
CA LEU A 55 -7.23 7.09 12.50
C LEU A 55 -5.82 6.56 12.29
N PHE A 56 -5.63 5.26 12.49
CA PHE A 56 -4.37 4.61 12.19
C PHE A 56 -4.04 4.68 10.68
N ILE A 57 -5.00 4.36 9.82
CA ILE A 57 -4.84 4.48 8.36
C ILE A 57 -4.63 5.94 7.96
N ASP A 58 -5.40 6.89 8.48
CA ASP A 58 -5.25 8.32 8.21
C ASP A 58 -3.84 8.82 8.62
N MET A 59 -3.29 8.31 9.73
CA MET A 59 -1.92 8.60 10.15
C MET A 59 -0.88 8.03 9.16
N LEU A 60 -1.04 6.80 8.73
CA LEU A 60 -0.15 6.19 7.74
C LEU A 60 -0.26 6.85 6.36
N LEU A 61 -1.39 7.46 6.03
CA LEU A 61 -1.55 8.28 4.83
C LEU A 61 -0.98 9.70 4.98
N GLY A 62 -0.53 10.08 6.17
CA GLY A 62 -0.04 11.42 6.47
C GLY A 62 -1.12 12.49 6.58
N ASP A 63 -2.38 12.09 6.78
CA ASP A 63 -3.52 12.99 6.96
C ASP A 63 -3.76 13.33 8.45
N VAL A 64 -3.22 12.52 9.36
CA VAL A 64 -3.23 12.74 10.82
C VAL A 64 -1.79 12.70 11.34
N LEU A 65 -1.42 13.70 12.15
CA LEU A 65 -0.10 13.77 12.78
C LEU A 65 -0.11 13.08 14.15
N LEU A 66 1.04 12.54 14.53
CA LEU A 66 1.28 12.16 15.92
C LEU A 66 1.23 13.42 16.82
N TYR A 67 0.60 13.29 17.98
CA TYR A 67 0.63 14.33 19.01
C TYR A 67 1.91 14.29 19.82
N SER A 68 2.45 13.10 20.08
CA SER A 68 3.75 12.85 20.74
C SER A 68 4.32 11.50 20.33
N GLY A 69 5.51 11.18 20.78
CA GLY A 69 6.26 9.98 20.44
C GLY A 69 7.37 10.27 19.44
N LYS A 70 7.96 9.21 18.90
CA LYS A 70 9.01 9.31 17.87
C LYS A 70 8.55 8.60 16.61
N ILE A 71 8.91 9.14 15.46
CA ILE A 71 8.64 8.53 14.17
C ILE A 71 9.91 8.53 13.32
N PHE A 72 10.21 7.36 12.75
CA PHE A 72 11.33 7.15 11.84
C PHE A 72 10.77 6.68 10.50
N VAL A 73 11.20 7.29 9.43
CA VAL A 73 10.82 6.91 8.06
C VAL A 73 12.10 6.62 7.29
N ASN A 74 12.19 5.41 6.73
CA ASN A 74 13.40 4.89 6.08
C ASN A 74 14.64 4.99 6.98
N GLU A 75 14.52 4.52 8.23
CA GLU A 75 15.58 4.46 9.25
C GLU A 75 16.02 5.83 9.81
N GLU A 76 15.37 6.92 9.39
CA GLU A 76 15.71 8.28 9.85
C GLU A 76 14.58 8.87 10.70
N ARG A 77 14.94 9.41 11.87
CA ARG A 77 13.99 10.17 12.70
C ARG A 77 13.54 11.43 11.97
N LYS A 78 12.22 11.64 11.93
CA LYS A 78 11.58 12.76 11.23
C LYS A 78 10.75 13.63 12.17
N ALA A 79 10.61 14.91 11.84
CA ALA A 79 9.54 15.74 12.37
C ALA A 79 8.18 15.21 11.87
N TYR A 80 7.10 15.46 12.62
CA TYR A 80 5.78 14.86 12.29
C TYR A 80 5.27 15.29 10.92
N GLU A 81 5.43 16.55 10.54
CA GLU A 81 5.02 17.09 9.25
C GLU A 81 5.84 16.52 8.09
N GLU A 82 7.14 16.32 8.31
CA GLU A 82 8.01 15.69 7.32
C GLU A 82 7.66 14.22 7.13
N ALA A 83 7.45 13.49 8.24
CA ALA A 83 7.03 12.12 8.21
C ALA A 83 5.69 11.95 7.47
N ALA A 84 4.70 12.79 7.78
CA ALA A 84 3.39 12.80 7.13
C ALA A 84 3.51 13.01 5.61
N ARG A 85 4.34 13.97 5.18
CA ARG A 85 4.61 14.21 3.75
C ARG A 85 5.25 13.01 3.05
N LEU A 86 6.22 12.36 3.70
CA LEU A 86 6.87 11.17 3.16
C LEU A 86 5.91 9.99 3.08
N LEU A 87 5.12 9.75 4.13
CA LEU A 87 4.12 8.70 4.17
C LEU A 87 3.06 8.89 3.08
N LYS A 88 2.57 10.10 2.86
CA LYS A 88 1.63 10.42 1.78
C LYS A 88 2.13 10.03 0.40
N GLN A 89 3.43 10.15 0.18
CA GLN A 89 4.07 9.74 -1.08
C GLN A 89 4.30 8.22 -1.15
N GLN A 90 4.60 7.57 -0.02
CA GLN A 90 5.09 6.18 0.03
C GLN A 90 4.01 5.14 0.33
N VAL A 91 2.85 5.55 0.84
CA VAL A 91 1.76 4.64 1.24
C VAL A 91 0.65 4.63 0.21
N ALA A 92 0.11 3.45 -0.08
CA ALA A 92 -1.14 3.27 -0.80
C ALA A 92 -2.12 2.48 0.08
N VAL A 93 -3.42 2.77 -0.06
CA VAL A 93 -4.50 2.01 0.59
C VAL A 93 -5.39 1.44 -0.49
N ILE A 94 -5.58 0.13 -0.44
CA ILE A 94 -6.51 -0.64 -1.26
C ILE A 94 -7.58 -1.19 -0.33
N GLY A 95 -8.82 -0.81 -0.54
CA GLY A 95 -9.92 -1.14 0.36
C GLY A 95 -11.19 -1.55 -0.35
N SER A 96 -12.27 -1.64 0.41
CA SER A 96 -13.59 -2.05 -0.08
C SER A 96 -14.13 -1.13 -1.19
N LYS A 97 -13.74 0.13 -1.20
CA LYS A 97 -14.07 1.07 -2.28
C LYS A 97 -12.87 1.28 -3.17
N SER A 98 -12.95 0.75 -4.40
CA SER A 98 -11.90 0.95 -5.40
C SER A 98 -11.73 2.43 -5.73
N LYS A 99 -10.47 2.86 -5.82
CA LYS A 99 -10.06 4.21 -6.24
C LYS A 99 -9.81 4.31 -7.75
N LEU A 100 -10.05 3.24 -8.50
CA LEU A 100 -9.93 3.25 -9.95
C LEU A 100 -11.02 4.11 -10.57
N LEU A 101 -10.67 4.85 -11.60
CA LEU A 101 -11.59 5.70 -12.37
C LEU A 101 -12.33 4.84 -13.41
N PRO A 102 -13.66 4.65 -13.29
CA PRO A 102 -14.40 3.72 -14.16
C PRO A 102 -14.50 4.20 -15.61
N SER A 103 -14.31 5.48 -15.85
CA SER A 103 -14.48 6.14 -17.16
C SER A 103 -13.27 6.03 -18.08
N ILE A 104 -12.11 5.65 -17.56
CA ILE A 104 -10.87 5.51 -18.32
C ILE A 104 -10.41 4.06 -18.38
N THR A 105 -9.40 3.78 -19.20
CA THR A 105 -8.86 2.42 -19.38
C THR A 105 -8.09 1.95 -18.14
N ILE A 106 -7.77 0.66 -18.08
CA ILE A 106 -6.92 0.08 -17.03
C ILE A 106 -5.54 0.69 -17.10
N GLU A 107 -4.97 0.76 -18.30
CA GLU A 107 -3.66 1.35 -18.56
C GLU A 107 -3.59 2.80 -18.07
N ASP A 108 -4.60 3.61 -18.41
CA ASP A 108 -4.68 4.98 -17.94
C ASP A 108 -4.77 5.06 -16.41
N ASN A 109 -5.51 4.16 -15.77
CA ASN A 109 -5.58 4.10 -14.30
C ASN A 109 -4.23 3.80 -13.64
N ILE A 110 -3.44 2.90 -14.24
CA ILE A 110 -2.13 2.51 -13.71
C ILE A 110 -1.12 3.65 -13.91
N PHE A 111 -1.07 4.23 -15.10
CA PHE A 111 0.03 5.11 -15.50
C PHE A 111 -0.27 6.59 -15.39
N LEU A 112 -1.55 7.00 -15.24
CA LEU A 112 -1.98 8.41 -15.26
C LEU A 112 -1.25 9.28 -14.23
N PHE A 113 -0.93 8.74 -13.07
CA PHE A 113 -0.28 9.44 -11.95
C PHE A 113 1.16 8.98 -11.71
N SER A 114 1.74 8.18 -12.61
CA SER A 114 3.16 7.83 -12.51
C SER A 114 4.03 9.03 -12.88
N ASP A 115 5.19 9.17 -12.25
CA ASP A 115 6.17 10.23 -12.52
C ASP A 115 6.67 10.23 -13.99
N ARG A 116 6.36 9.16 -14.73
CA ARG A 116 6.76 8.97 -16.13
C ARG A 116 5.74 9.47 -17.15
N LYS A 117 4.60 10.01 -16.70
CA LYS A 117 3.48 10.46 -17.55
C LYS A 117 3.87 11.46 -18.63
N LEU A 118 4.91 12.25 -18.42
CA LEU A 118 5.32 13.33 -19.35
C LEU A 118 5.90 12.83 -20.68
N PHE A 119 6.22 11.54 -20.83
CA PHE A 119 7.01 11.04 -21.95
C PHE A 119 6.50 9.75 -22.62
N LEU A 120 5.44 9.10 -22.09
CA LEU A 120 4.94 7.87 -22.66
C LEU A 120 3.66 8.10 -23.47
N ASP A 121 3.60 7.54 -24.68
CA ASP A 121 2.36 7.49 -25.47
C ASP A 121 1.50 6.27 -25.08
N GLN A 122 0.28 6.19 -25.64
CA GLN A 122 -0.63 5.07 -25.33
C GLN A 122 -0.08 3.71 -25.77
N LYS A 123 0.80 3.67 -26.77
CA LYS A 123 1.42 2.43 -27.24
C LYS A 123 2.41 1.92 -26.20
N GLU A 124 3.26 2.81 -25.68
CA GLU A 124 4.22 2.49 -24.61
C GLU A 124 3.52 2.04 -23.33
N TYR A 125 2.38 2.65 -22.96
CA TYR A 125 1.56 2.20 -21.83
C TYR A 125 1.05 0.77 -22.00
N ARG A 126 0.55 0.41 -23.20
CA ARG A 126 0.08 -0.95 -23.49
C ARG A 126 1.22 -1.97 -23.45
N GLU A 127 2.35 -1.68 -24.07
CA GLU A 127 3.52 -2.57 -24.08
C GLU A 127 4.01 -2.80 -22.65
N ARG A 128 4.08 -1.75 -21.84
CA ARG A 128 4.47 -1.85 -20.43
C ARG A 128 3.46 -2.64 -19.59
N PHE A 129 2.17 -2.42 -19.81
CA PHE A 129 1.12 -3.20 -19.14
C PHE A 129 1.19 -4.68 -19.50
N GLN A 130 1.38 -5.02 -20.76
CA GLN A 130 1.56 -6.40 -21.20
C GLN A 130 2.80 -7.04 -20.55
N LYS A 131 3.90 -6.32 -20.44
CA LYS A 131 5.08 -6.77 -19.75
C LYS A 131 4.79 -7.07 -18.27
N LEU A 132 4.16 -6.15 -17.55
CA LEU A 132 3.76 -6.35 -16.15
C LEU A 132 2.82 -7.55 -15.97
N ARG A 133 1.84 -7.72 -16.87
CA ARG A 133 0.94 -8.87 -16.85
C ARG A 133 1.68 -10.18 -16.97
N THR A 134 2.64 -10.25 -17.90
CA THR A 134 3.48 -11.45 -18.11
C THR A 134 4.35 -11.72 -16.88
N GLU A 135 5.04 -10.70 -16.36
CA GLU A 135 5.92 -10.81 -15.20
C GLU A 135 5.17 -11.27 -13.93
N LEU A 136 3.93 -10.80 -13.76
CA LEU A 136 3.10 -11.09 -12.59
C LEU A 136 2.07 -12.21 -12.85
N ASN A 137 2.18 -12.90 -14.00
CA ASN A 137 1.28 -14.01 -14.39
C ASN A 137 -0.21 -13.65 -14.28
N ILE A 138 -0.58 -12.43 -14.69
CA ILE A 138 -1.96 -11.93 -14.69
C ILE A 138 -2.66 -12.38 -15.98
N SER A 139 -3.90 -12.89 -15.86
CA SER A 139 -4.69 -13.42 -16.97
C SER A 139 -4.84 -12.43 -18.15
N ASP A 140 -4.72 -12.95 -19.38
CA ASP A 140 -4.96 -12.18 -20.61
C ASP A 140 -6.46 -11.86 -20.84
N ASP A 141 -7.36 -12.56 -20.16
CA ASP A 141 -8.80 -12.37 -20.29
C ASP A 141 -9.36 -11.19 -19.48
N MET A 142 -8.49 -10.40 -18.84
CA MET A 142 -8.90 -9.25 -18.04
C MET A 142 -9.61 -8.20 -18.92
N PRO A 143 -10.81 -7.71 -18.52
CA PRO A 143 -11.54 -6.68 -19.26
C PRO A 143 -10.72 -5.38 -19.42
N HIS A 144 -10.82 -4.73 -20.57
CA HIS A 144 -10.11 -3.46 -20.83
C HIS A 144 -10.67 -2.26 -20.04
N LYS A 145 -11.92 -2.33 -19.56
CA LYS A 145 -12.58 -1.23 -18.86
C LYS A 145 -12.79 -1.57 -17.40
N VAL A 146 -12.39 -0.65 -16.54
CA VAL A 146 -12.47 -0.78 -15.08
C VAL A 146 -13.88 -1.14 -14.59
N ARG A 147 -14.94 -0.62 -15.22
CA ARG A 147 -16.34 -0.93 -14.85
C ARG A 147 -16.70 -2.41 -14.95
N ASN A 148 -15.98 -3.16 -15.77
CA ASN A 148 -16.23 -4.57 -16.03
C ASN A 148 -15.36 -5.51 -15.18
N LEU A 149 -14.44 -4.93 -14.35
CA LEU A 149 -13.56 -5.68 -13.48
C LEU A 149 -14.32 -6.26 -12.28
N SER A 150 -14.04 -7.50 -11.94
CA SER A 150 -14.40 -8.11 -10.66
C SER A 150 -13.70 -7.41 -9.48
N ALA A 151 -14.12 -7.72 -8.25
CA ALA A 151 -13.47 -7.19 -7.05
C ALA A 151 -11.98 -7.58 -7.01
N LYS A 152 -11.64 -8.84 -7.29
CA LYS A 152 -10.25 -9.31 -7.35
C LYS A 152 -9.43 -8.56 -8.39
N GLU A 153 -9.93 -8.42 -9.60
CA GLU A 153 -9.24 -7.72 -10.68
C GLU A 153 -8.98 -6.25 -10.32
N LYS A 154 -9.94 -5.58 -9.66
CA LYS A 154 -9.74 -4.21 -9.16
C LYS A 154 -8.61 -4.13 -8.17
N VAL A 155 -8.54 -5.04 -7.19
CA VAL A 155 -7.44 -5.11 -6.22
C VAL A 155 -6.10 -5.33 -6.93
N ILE A 156 -6.03 -6.23 -7.89
CA ILE A 156 -4.81 -6.48 -8.69
C ILE A 156 -4.38 -5.20 -9.44
N ILE A 157 -5.31 -4.50 -10.09
CA ILE A 157 -4.97 -3.26 -10.81
C ILE A 157 -4.52 -2.15 -9.86
N GLU A 158 -5.11 -2.05 -8.68
CA GLU A 158 -4.66 -1.10 -7.65
C GLU A 158 -3.26 -1.45 -7.09
N LEU A 159 -2.93 -2.73 -6.96
CA LEU A 159 -1.57 -3.18 -6.62
C LEU A 159 -0.57 -2.80 -7.72
N LEU A 160 -0.91 -3.04 -8.99
CA LEU A 160 -0.06 -2.64 -10.12
C LEU A 160 0.16 -1.12 -10.15
N LYS A 161 -0.91 -0.34 -9.89
CA LYS A 161 -0.81 1.10 -9.77
C LYS A 161 0.13 1.52 -8.64
N ALA A 162 -0.01 0.94 -7.44
CA ALA A 162 0.88 1.20 -6.31
C ALA A 162 2.34 0.85 -6.64
N TYR A 163 2.56 -0.25 -7.34
CA TYR A 163 3.89 -0.66 -7.82
C TYR A 163 4.48 0.36 -8.80
N GLU A 164 3.72 0.81 -9.80
CA GLU A 164 4.16 1.81 -10.78
C GLU A 164 4.41 3.19 -10.14
N GLU A 165 3.62 3.56 -9.14
CA GLU A 165 3.82 4.76 -8.32
C GLU A 165 4.96 4.61 -7.30
N ARG A 166 5.64 3.46 -7.27
CA ARG A 166 6.76 3.15 -6.35
C ARG A 166 6.39 3.31 -4.88
N LYS A 167 5.15 2.95 -4.54
CA LYS A 167 4.73 2.90 -3.15
C LYS A 167 5.55 1.85 -2.41
N LYS A 168 5.96 2.17 -1.19
CA LYS A 168 6.78 1.29 -0.36
C LYS A 168 5.96 0.49 0.63
N ILE A 169 4.80 1.02 1.02
CA ILE A 169 3.87 0.41 1.96
C ILE A 169 2.50 0.36 1.28
N VAL A 170 1.89 -0.82 1.26
CA VAL A 170 0.52 -1.02 0.78
C VAL A 170 -0.33 -1.52 1.94
N ILE A 171 -1.41 -0.81 2.22
CA ILE A 171 -2.41 -1.19 3.21
C ILE A 171 -3.55 -1.88 2.47
N LEU A 172 -3.85 -3.12 2.86
CA LEU A 172 -5.01 -3.88 2.38
C LEU A 172 -6.11 -3.78 3.44
N ASP A 173 -7.06 -2.86 3.22
CA ASP A 173 -8.10 -2.52 4.19
C ASP A 173 -9.40 -3.28 3.90
N GLU A 174 -9.76 -4.21 4.81
CA GLU A 174 -10.99 -5.01 4.73
C GLU A 174 -11.19 -5.81 3.43
N ILE A 175 -10.12 -6.14 2.70
CA ILE A 175 -10.24 -6.91 1.44
C ILE A 175 -10.79 -8.31 1.65
N THR A 176 -10.70 -8.87 2.84
CA THR A 176 -11.25 -10.18 3.20
C THR A 176 -12.78 -10.22 3.12
N SER A 177 -13.44 -9.07 3.23
CA SER A 177 -14.90 -8.96 3.04
C SER A 177 -15.32 -8.96 1.56
N LEU A 178 -14.37 -8.71 0.65
CA LEU A 178 -14.61 -8.56 -0.78
C LEU A 178 -14.23 -9.79 -1.58
N LEU A 179 -13.26 -10.56 -1.11
CA LEU A 179 -12.60 -11.62 -1.85
C LEU A 179 -12.85 -12.98 -1.19
N SER A 180 -13.01 -14.02 -2.01
CA SER A 180 -12.98 -15.40 -1.51
C SER A 180 -11.58 -15.77 -0.99
N GLU A 181 -11.48 -16.81 -0.17
CA GLU A 181 -10.19 -17.32 0.32
C GLU A 181 -9.23 -17.66 -0.84
N LYS A 182 -9.75 -18.23 -1.92
CA LYS A 182 -8.97 -18.52 -3.12
C LYS A 182 -8.43 -17.25 -3.75
N ASP A 183 -9.27 -16.23 -3.92
CA ASP A 183 -8.86 -14.95 -4.53
C ASP A 183 -7.84 -14.21 -3.66
N LEU A 184 -7.99 -14.28 -2.33
CA LEU A 184 -7.00 -13.75 -1.38
C LEU A 184 -5.64 -14.43 -1.57
N GLY A 185 -5.62 -15.77 -1.69
CA GLY A 185 -4.38 -16.51 -1.95
C GLY A 185 -3.69 -16.06 -3.23
N GLU A 186 -4.45 -15.83 -4.32
CA GLU A 186 -3.92 -15.32 -5.58
C GLU A 186 -3.36 -13.89 -5.43
N VAL A 187 -4.08 -12.99 -4.74
CA VAL A 187 -3.62 -11.62 -4.47
C VAL A 187 -2.35 -11.62 -3.63
N PHE A 188 -2.30 -12.40 -2.55
CA PHE A 188 -1.10 -12.48 -1.70
C PHE A 188 0.11 -13.09 -2.42
N SER A 189 -0.09 -13.90 -3.44
CA SER A 189 1.01 -14.43 -4.25
C SER A 189 1.68 -13.38 -5.16
N LEU A 190 1.05 -12.22 -5.34
CA LEU A 190 1.57 -11.09 -6.14
C LEU A 190 2.40 -10.10 -5.30
N ILE A 191 2.34 -10.19 -3.97
CA ILE A 191 3.01 -9.29 -3.02
C ILE A 191 4.29 -9.93 -2.51
#